data_36bfdcd443fcfd7c16d8c89d7d3ac2c5
#
_entry.id   36bfdcd443fcfd7c16d8c89d7d3ac2c5
#
_cell.length_a   1.000
_cell.length_b   1.000
_cell.length_c   1.000
_cell.angle_alpha   90.00
_cell.angle_beta   90.00
_cell.angle_gamma   90.00
#
_symmetry.space_group_name_H-M   'P 1'
#
loop_
_entity.id
_entity.type
_entity.pdbx_description
1 polymer ?
#
loop_
_entity_poly.entity_id
_entity_poly.type
_entity_poly.pdbx_seq_one_letter_code
_entity_poly.pdbx_strand_id
1 'polypeptide(L)'
;MRFSKDAMSVRKNIKTLMKTKIERNIMQKLIRCLALSMIAMGVSTSYASNATQVTGTASSTYAKTKYPMVFVHGVAGFSRAGSDPLGVDYWHQILPDLARNGANVWATRLSPFNSNEIRGEQLAQQVEEIIAITGQPKVNLIGHSQGGPTIRYVAGIMPNKVASLTSVSGTHKGSP
;
A
#
# COMPACT_ATOMS: atom_id res chain seq x y z
N MET A 1 -7.29 -1.79 -76.36
CA MET A 1 -7.34 -2.84 -75.30
C MET A 1 -6.46 -2.60 -74.05
N ARG A 2 -5.93 -1.39 -73.79
CA ARG A 2 -5.12 -1.06 -72.60
C ARG A 2 -5.95 -0.62 -71.40
N PHE A 3 -7.08 0.08 -71.57
CA PHE A 3 -7.94 0.63 -70.52
C PHE A 3 -8.58 -0.41 -69.57
N SER A 4 -8.74 -1.67 -69.98
CA SER A 4 -9.38 -2.71 -69.16
C SER A 4 -8.44 -3.28 -68.09
N LYS A 5 -7.12 -3.33 -68.33
CA LYS A 5 -6.14 -3.88 -67.40
C LYS A 5 -5.86 -2.95 -66.22
N ASP A 6 -5.87 -1.64 -66.47
CA ASP A 6 -5.64 -0.60 -65.44
C ASP A 6 -6.79 -0.54 -64.46
N ALA A 7 -8.03 -0.62 -64.93
CA ALA A 7 -9.23 -0.60 -64.08
C ALA A 7 -9.28 -1.85 -63.16
N MET A 8 -8.81 -3.01 -63.65
CA MET A 8 -8.79 -4.24 -62.84
C MET A 8 -7.69 -4.22 -61.79
N SER A 9 -6.52 -3.64 -62.10
CA SER A 9 -5.43 -3.40 -61.15
C SER A 9 -5.82 -2.45 -60.01
N VAL A 10 -6.45 -1.35 -60.35
CA VAL A 10 -6.95 -0.35 -59.37
C VAL A 10 -8.01 -0.98 -58.44
N ARG A 11 -8.97 -1.75 -58.97
CA ARG A 11 -9.95 -2.48 -58.13
C ARG A 11 -9.29 -3.49 -57.17
N LYS A 12 -8.25 -4.19 -57.61
CA LYS A 12 -7.52 -5.14 -56.76
C LYS A 12 -6.77 -4.44 -55.64
N ASN A 13 -6.13 -3.31 -55.93
CA ASN A 13 -5.44 -2.50 -54.93
C ASN A 13 -6.40 -1.90 -53.88
N ILE A 14 -7.57 -1.39 -54.32
CA ILE A 14 -8.59 -0.87 -53.41
C ILE A 14 -9.12 -1.97 -52.50
N LYS A 15 -9.41 -3.17 -53.00
CA LYS A 15 -9.86 -4.29 -52.16
C LYS A 15 -8.79 -4.71 -51.15
N THR A 16 -7.52 -4.71 -51.52
CA THR A 16 -6.41 -5.03 -50.60
C THR A 16 -6.26 -3.97 -49.53
N LEU A 17 -6.33 -2.68 -49.89
CA LEU A 17 -6.27 -1.57 -48.93
C LEU A 17 -7.46 -1.55 -47.93
N MET A 18 -8.66 -1.87 -48.45
CA MET A 18 -9.84 -1.98 -47.59
C MET A 18 -9.74 -3.15 -46.63
N LYS A 19 -9.24 -4.31 -47.07
CA LYS A 19 -9.03 -5.50 -46.24
C LYS A 19 -8.03 -5.22 -45.10
N THR A 20 -6.89 -4.59 -45.41
CA THR A 20 -5.87 -4.23 -44.41
C THR A 20 -6.34 -3.16 -43.43
N LYS A 21 -7.24 -2.25 -43.84
CA LYS A 21 -7.85 -1.27 -42.99
C LYS A 21 -8.86 -1.87 -42.01
N ILE A 22 -9.66 -2.84 -42.52
CA ILE A 22 -10.64 -3.58 -41.72
C ILE A 22 -9.91 -4.44 -40.67
N GLU A 23 -8.87 -5.17 -41.08
CA GLU A 23 -8.06 -5.99 -40.17
C GLU A 23 -7.39 -5.17 -39.10
N ARG A 24 -6.84 -3.99 -39.43
CA ARG A 24 -6.30 -3.05 -38.42
C ARG A 24 -7.35 -2.53 -37.44
N ASN A 25 -8.54 -2.20 -37.93
CA ASN A 25 -9.63 -1.73 -37.08
C ASN A 25 -10.15 -2.82 -36.13
N ILE A 26 -10.22 -4.06 -36.61
CA ILE A 26 -10.61 -5.22 -35.78
C ILE A 26 -9.54 -5.48 -34.73
N MET A 27 -8.25 -5.47 -35.11
CA MET A 27 -7.13 -5.64 -34.19
C MET A 27 -7.13 -4.56 -33.10
N GLN A 28 -7.33 -3.29 -33.45
CA GLN A 28 -7.41 -2.21 -32.47
C GLN A 28 -8.62 -2.32 -31.54
N LYS A 29 -9.77 -2.79 -32.03
CA LYS A 29 -10.93 -3.06 -31.18
C LYS A 29 -10.67 -4.22 -30.22
N LEU A 30 -10.04 -5.30 -30.68
CA LEU A 30 -9.66 -6.44 -29.85
C LEU A 30 -8.65 -6.04 -28.76
N ILE A 31 -7.64 -5.24 -29.10
CA ILE A 31 -6.67 -4.71 -28.12
C ILE A 31 -7.36 -3.83 -27.09
N ARG A 32 -8.30 -2.96 -27.50
CA ARG A 32 -9.07 -2.14 -26.58
C ARG A 32 -10.00 -2.95 -25.68
N CYS A 33 -10.65 -3.98 -26.20
CA CYS A 33 -11.47 -4.91 -25.41
C CYS A 33 -10.63 -5.72 -24.43
N LEU A 34 -9.44 -6.19 -24.83
CA LEU A 34 -8.48 -6.86 -23.94
C LEU A 34 -7.94 -5.93 -22.85
N ALA A 35 -7.63 -4.68 -23.19
CA ALA A 35 -7.21 -3.68 -22.22
C ALA A 35 -8.33 -3.32 -21.21
N LEU A 36 -9.58 -3.18 -21.69
CA LEU A 36 -10.73 -2.95 -20.81
C LEU A 36 -11.05 -4.19 -19.95
N SER A 37 -10.88 -5.41 -20.45
CA SER A 37 -11.12 -6.62 -19.65
C SER A 37 -10.03 -6.85 -18.59
N MET A 38 -8.79 -6.40 -18.84
CA MET A 38 -7.73 -6.40 -17.81
C MET A 38 -7.97 -5.34 -16.71
N ILE A 39 -8.65 -4.24 -17.03
CA ILE A 39 -9.06 -3.24 -16.04
C ILE A 39 -10.29 -3.73 -15.25
N ALA A 40 -11.18 -4.52 -15.87
CA ALA A 40 -12.36 -5.08 -15.21
C ALA A 40 -12.06 -6.34 -14.38
N MET A 41 -11.04 -7.12 -14.73
CA MET A 41 -10.39 -8.04 -13.81
C MET A 41 -9.44 -7.20 -12.97
N GLY A 42 -9.97 -6.61 -11.89
CA GLY A 42 -9.15 -6.06 -10.83
C GLY A 42 -8.16 -7.15 -10.44
N VAL A 43 -6.94 -7.08 -10.96
CA VAL A 43 -5.81 -7.75 -10.34
C VAL A 43 -5.64 -7.00 -9.03
N SER A 44 -6.42 -7.42 -8.03
CA SER A 44 -6.07 -7.20 -6.65
C SER A 44 -4.75 -7.93 -6.48
N THR A 45 -3.64 -7.28 -6.80
CA THR A 45 -2.38 -7.63 -6.19
C THR A 45 -2.64 -7.46 -4.71
N SER A 46 -3.01 -8.54 -4.05
CA SER A 46 -2.93 -8.64 -2.60
C SER A 46 -1.44 -8.50 -2.29
N TYR A 47 -0.99 -7.25 -2.20
CA TYR A 47 0.21 -6.97 -1.45
C TYR A 47 -0.14 -7.46 -0.06
N ALA A 48 0.49 -8.56 0.37
CA ALA A 48 0.36 -9.00 1.75
C ALA A 48 0.74 -7.77 2.59
N SER A 49 -0.26 -7.17 3.25
CA SER A 49 -0.01 -6.01 4.08
C SER A 49 1.04 -6.39 5.09
N ASN A 50 2.16 -5.69 5.10
CA ASN A 50 3.21 -5.87 6.09
C ASN A 50 2.78 -5.31 7.46
N ALA A 51 1.69 -4.52 7.50
CA ALA A 51 1.07 -4.05 8.73
C ALA A 51 -0.04 -5.01 9.16
N THR A 52 -0.07 -5.34 10.45
CA THR A 52 -1.08 -6.23 11.03
C THR A 52 -2.03 -5.43 11.89
N GLN A 53 -3.33 -5.49 11.59
CA GLN A 53 -4.35 -4.95 12.48
C GLN A 53 -4.52 -5.85 13.71
N VAL A 54 -4.46 -5.26 14.89
CA VAL A 54 -4.78 -5.96 16.12
C VAL A 54 -6.24 -5.72 16.43
N THR A 55 -7.02 -6.81 16.43
CA THR A 55 -8.47 -6.79 16.66
C THR A 55 -8.81 -7.36 18.02
N GLY A 56 -9.92 -6.91 18.58
CA GLY A 56 -10.48 -7.45 19.82
C GLY A 56 -11.93 -6.99 19.98
N THR A 57 -12.72 -7.74 20.75
CA THR A 57 -14.06 -7.29 21.12
C THR A 57 -13.95 -6.09 22.05
N ALA A 58 -14.39 -4.92 21.56
CA ALA A 58 -14.34 -3.70 22.35
C ALA A 58 -15.29 -3.77 23.55
N SER A 59 -14.74 -3.61 24.75
CA SER A 59 -15.49 -3.51 26.02
C SER A 59 -15.74 -2.07 26.44
N SER A 60 -15.01 -1.11 25.85
CA SER A 60 -15.15 0.32 26.08
C SER A 60 -14.75 1.14 24.86
N THR A 61 -14.91 2.46 24.94
CA THR A 61 -14.47 3.41 23.91
C THR A 61 -13.37 4.35 24.42
N TYR A 62 -12.78 4.03 25.55
CA TYR A 62 -11.78 4.86 26.24
C TYR A 62 -10.58 5.21 25.35
N ALA A 63 -10.07 4.27 24.54
CA ALA A 63 -8.92 4.46 23.66
C ALA A 63 -9.29 4.82 22.22
N LYS A 64 -10.58 5.04 21.92
CA LYS A 64 -11.04 5.37 20.57
C LYS A 64 -10.48 6.70 20.10
N THR A 65 -9.83 6.70 18.94
CA THR A 65 -9.34 7.89 18.25
C THR A 65 -10.04 8.07 16.90
N LYS A 66 -10.00 9.30 16.37
CA LYS A 66 -10.56 9.61 15.05
C LYS A 66 -9.86 8.84 13.93
N TYR A 67 -8.54 8.70 14.03
CA TYR A 67 -7.69 8.07 13.01
C TYR A 67 -7.01 6.83 13.59
N PRO A 68 -6.67 5.83 12.75
CA PRO A 68 -5.95 4.64 13.19
C PRO A 68 -4.64 4.98 13.90
N MET A 69 -4.29 4.21 14.89
CA MET A 69 -3.00 4.26 15.57
C MET A 69 -2.06 3.24 14.94
N VAL A 70 -0.90 3.70 14.46
CA VAL A 70 0.10 2.89 13.79
C VAL A 70 1.36 2.85 14.62
N PHE A 71 1.71 1.68 15.11
CA PHE A 71 2.83 1.44 16.02
C PHE A 71 4.07 0.95 15.28
N VAL A 72 5.19 1.64 15.51
CA VAL A 72 6.46 1.48 14.79
C VAL A 72 7.56 1.09 15.75
N HIS A 73 8.07 -0.13 15.61
CA HIS A 73 9.12 -0.70 16.46
C HIS A 73 10.49 -0.05 16.24
N GLY A 74 11.41 -0.22 17.20
CA GLY A 74 12.78 0.27 17.14
C GLY A 74 13.76 -0.64 16.37
N VAL A 75 15.06 -0.42 16.60
CA VAL A 75 16.13 -1.28 16.08
C VAL A 75 16.00 -2.70 16.61
N ALA A 76 16.39 -3.70 15.82
CA ALA A 76 16.20 -5.11 16.11
C ALA A 76 14.74 -5.52 16.44
N GLY A 77 13.78 -4.63 16.17
CA GLY A 77 12.38 -4.86 16.47
C GLY A 77 11.70 -5.77 15.44
N PHE A 78 10.52 -6.21 15.79
CA PHE A 78 9.67 -7.12 15.02
C PHE A 78 8.20 -6.80 15.29
N SER A 79 7.29 -7.26 14.47
CA SER A 79 5.87 -7.21 14.82
C SER A 79 5.53 -8.34 15.80
N ARG A 80 5.95 -9.56 15.45
CA ARG A 80 5.81 -10.78 16.25
C ARG A 80 7.03 -11.68 16.05
N ALA A 81 7.58 -12.22 17.14
CA ALA A 81 8.63 -13.23 17.13
C ALA A 81 8.05 -14.58 17.58
N GLY A 82 8.31 -15.64 16.81
CA GLY A 82 7.74 -16.98 17.03
C GLY A 82 6.39 -17.18 16.34
N SER A 83 5.89 -18.43 16.42
CA SER A 83 4.58 -18.85 15.91
C SER A 83 3.57 -19.07 17.03
N ASP A 84 2.27 -19.05 16.70
CA ASP A 84 1.23 -19.40 17.68
C ASP A 84 1.40 -20.86 18.16
N PRO A 85 1.18 -21.10 19.47
CA PRO A 85 0.77 -20.18 20.53
C PRO A 85 1.90 -19.49 21.29
N LEU A 86 3.17 -19.76 20.96
CA LEU A 86 4.34 -19.31 21.73
C LEU A 86 4.97 -17.99 21.25
N GLY A 87 4.39 -17.36 20.25
CA GLY A 87 4.92 -16.10 19.71
C GLY A 87 4.72 -14.92 20.66
N VAL A 88 5.71 -14.00 20.66
CA VAL A 88 5.70 -12.76 21.45
C VAL A 88 5.61 -11.56 20.51
N ASP A 89 4.68 -10.68 20.80
CA ASP A 89 4.53 -9.41 20.07
C ASP A 89 5.45 -8.33 20.67
N TYR A 90 6.05 -7.49 19.81
CA TYR A 90 6.86 -6.36 20.27
C TYR A 90 6.08 -5.44 21.21
N TRP A 91 4.81 -5.21 20.89
CA TRP A 91 3.88 -4.39 21.64
C TRP A 91 2.99 -5.22 22.57
N HIS A 92 3.60 -6.23 23.22
CA HIS A 92 2.90 -7.17 24.09
C HIS A 92 1.98 -6.44 25.09
N GLN A 93 0.73 -6.90 25.19
CA GLN A 93 -0.36 -6.36 25.99
C GLN A 93 -0.82 -4.93 25.61
N ILE A 94 0.02 -4.07 25.04
CA ILE A 94 -0.33 -2.68 24.72
C ILE A 94 -1.38 -2.63 23.60
N LEU A 95 -1.11 -3.26 22.44
CA LEU A 95 -2.06 -3.21 21.33
C LEU A 95 -3.35 -3.97 21.61
N PRO A 96 -3.34 -5.18 22.19
CA PRO A 96 -4.56 -5.87 22.57
C PRO A 96 -5.40 -5.09 23.58
N ASP A 97 -4.77 -4.40 24.52
CA ASP A 97 -5.48 -3.57 25.49
C ASP A 97 -6.15 -2.36 24.82
N LEU A 98 -5.43 -1.63 23.99
CA LEU A 98 -5.98 -0.52 23.20
C LEU A 98 -7.15 -0.97 22.32
N ALA A 99 -7.01 -2.13 21.64
CA ALA A 99 -8.07 -2.68 20.81
C ALA A 99 -9.33 -3.01 21.62
N ARG A 100 -9.19 -3.65 22.79
CA ARG A 100 -10.31 -3.90 23.72
C ARG A 100 -10.97 -2.62 24.24
N ASN A 101 -10.25 -1.52 24.22
CA ASN A 101 -10.74 -0.20 24.62
C ASN A 101 -11.15 0.68 23.42
N GLY A 102 -11.41 0.07 22.27
CA GLY A 102 -12.05 0.71 21.12
C GLY A 102 -11.11 1.42 20.15
N ALA A 103 -9.79 1.29 20.31
CA ALA A 103 -8.82 1.83 19.37
C ALA A 103 -8.71 0.97 18.09
N ASN A 104 -8.56 1.62 16.94
CA ASN A 104 -8.13 0.98 15.70
C ASN A 104 -6.60 0.98 15.64
N VAL A 105 -5.97 -0.13 15.96
CA VAL A 105 -4.52 -0.25 16.14
C VAL A 105 -3.87 -1.18 15.14
N TRP A 106 -2.68 -0.78 14.69
CA TRP A 106 -1.88 -1.46 13.67
C TRP A 106 -0.44 -1.58 14.11
N ALA A 107 0.13 -2.78 14.00
CA ALA A 107 1.56 -3.03 14.17
C ALA A 107 2.24 -3.08 12.82
N THR A 108 3.28 -2.28 12.62
CA THR A 108 4.07 -2.29 11.38
C THR A 108 5.16 -3.35 11.41
N ARG A 109 5.58 -3.78 10.23
CA ARG A 109 6.70 -4.68 10.03
C ARG A 109 7.75 -4.01 9.17
N LEU A 110 8.81 -3.54 9.80
CA LEU A 110 9.93 -2.85 9.14
C LEU A 110 11.21 -3.66 9.26
N SER A 111 12.17 -3.40 8.39
CA SER A 111 13.50 -3.98 8.50
C SER A 111 14.14 -3.67 9.85
N PRO A 112 14.63 -4.68 10.60
CA PRO A 112 15.10 -4.48 11.97
C PRO A 112 16.40 -3.69 12.09
N PHE A 113 17.25 -3.67 11.04
CA PHE A 113 18.60 -3.11 11.07
C PHE A 113 18.91 -2.13 9.92
N ASN A 114 17.91 -1.55 9.29
CA ASN A 114 18.11 -0.58 8.22
C ASN A 114 18.14 0.87 8.70
N SER A 115 18.58 1.77 7.80
CA SER A 115 18.56 3.21 8.03
C SER A 115 17.13 3.75 8.22
N ASN A 116 17.02 4.95 8.77
CA ASN A 116 15.72 5.58 8.99
C ASN A 116 14.99 5.87 7.67
N GLU A 117 15.73 6.15 6.58
CA GLU A 117 15.19 6.40 5.25
C GLU A 117 14.54 5.15 4.68
N ILE A 118 15.26 4.00 4.66
CA ILE A 118 14.74 2.72 4.16
C ILE A 118 13.51 2.29 4.98
N ARG A 119 13.60 2.38 6.30
CA ARG A 119 12.49 2.07 7.21
C ARG A 119 11.32 3.04 7.00
N GLY A 120 11.63 4.32 6.73
CA GLY A 120 10.65 5.34 6.44
C GLY A 120 9.86 5.06 5.16
N GLU A 121 10.54 4.65 4.08
CA GLU A 121 9.87 4.25 2.83
C GLU A 121 8.98 3.01 3.03
N GLN A 122 9.45 2.01 3.77
CA GLN A 122 8.63 0.84 4.14
C GLN A 122 7.40 1.24 4.96
N LEU A 123 7.57 2.16 5.91
CA LEU A 123 6.46 2.67 6.72
C LEU A 123 5.47 3.48 5.88
N ALA A 124 5.96 4.30 4.94
CA ALA A 124 5.12 5.08 4.05
C ALA A 124 4.17 4.18 3.24
N GLN A 125 4.67 3.07 2.69
CA GLN A 125 3.85 2.08 1.99
C GLN A 125 2.78 1.49 2.90
N GLN A 126 3.13 1.09 4.13
CA GLN A 126 2.18 0.54 5.07
C GLN A 126 1.14 1.57 5.54
N VAL A 127 1.50 2.84 5.66
CA VAL A 127 0.56 3.93 5.94
C VAL A 127 -0.46 4.09 4.81
N GLU A 128 -0.02 4.02 3.54
CA GLU A 128 -0.94 4.04 2.39
C GLU A 128 -1.91 2.85 2.41
N GLU A 129 -1.42 1.65 2.71
CA GLU A 129 -2.24 0.45 2.83
C GLU A 129 -3.28 0.61 3.95
N ILE A 130 -2.88 1.08 5.13
CA ILE A 130 -3.79 1.28 6.27
C ILE A 130 -4.86 2.32 5.93
N ILE A 131 -4.50 3.41 5.27
CA ILE A 131 -5.42 4.44 4.80
C ILE A 131 -6.43 3.84 3.82
N ALA A 132 -5.96 3.03 2.87
CA ALA A 132 -6.83 2.36 1.88
C ALA A 132 -7.80 1.36 2.55
N ILE A 133 -7.31 0.56 3.50
CA ILE A 133 -8.12 -0.44 4.21
C ILE A 133 -9.15 0.20 5.13
N THR A 134 -8.75 1.26 5.85
CA THR A 134 -9.61 1.89 6.86
C THR A 134 -10.53 2.96 6.30
N GLY A 135 -10.29 3.44 5.08
CA GLY A 135 -10.98 4.57 4.48
C GLY A 135 -10.71 5.91 5.21
N GLN A 136 -9.75 5.95 6.13
CA GLN A 136 -9.40 7.15 6.88
C GLN A 136 -8.32 7.95 6.14
N PRO A 137 -8.43 9.30 6.07
CA PRO A 137 -7.47 10.11 5.31
C PRO A 137 -6.11 10.27 6.01
N LYS A 138 -6.01 9.94 7.28
CA LYS A 138 -4.82 10.15 8.12
C LYS A 138 -4.61 9.00 9.11
N VAL A 139 -3.41 8.93 9.67
CA VAL A 139 -3.04 8.03 10.76
C VAL A 139 -2.36 8.79 11.91
N ASN A 140 -2.41 8.23 13.12
CA ASN A 140 -1.58 8.63 14.25
C ASN A 140 -0.37 7.68 14.30
N LEU A 141 0.85 8.20 14.24
CA LEU A 141 2.08 7.42 14.26
C LEU A 141 2.69 7.41 15.66
N ILE A 142 2.96 6.22 16.17
CA ILE A 142 3.60 6.02 17.48
C ILE A 142 4.90 5.23 17.25
N GLY A 143 6.05 5.85 17.45
CA GLY A 143 7.37 5.26 17.22
C GLY A 143 8.17 5.09 18.48
N HIS A 144 8.66 3.86 18.75
CA HIS A 144 9.56 3.58 19.86
C HIS A 144 11.02 3.52 19.38
N SER A 145 11.93 4.11 20.17
CA SER A 145 13.38 4.09 19.90
C SER A 145 13.69 4.61 18.49
N GLN A 146 14.35 3.85 17.61
CA GLN A 146 14.57 4.17 16.19
C GLN A 146 13.25 4.39 15.42
N GLY A 147 12.12 3.87 15.89
CA GLY A 147 10.81 4.19 15.33
C GLY A 147 10.47 5.68 15.40
N GLY A 148 11.02 6.43 16.38
CA GLY A 148 10.84 7.89 16.49
C GLY A 148 11.36 8.67 15.28
N PRO A 149 12.64 8.56 14.90
CA PRO A 149 13.15 9.11 13.65
C PRO A 149 12.42 8.60 12.40
N THR A 150 12.05 7.31 12.37
CA THR A 150 11.33 6.70 11.24
C THR A 150 9.96 7.38 11.02
N ILE A 151 9.16 7.61 12.06
CA ILE A 151 7.86 8.30 11.90
C ILE A 151 8.02 9.76 11.52
N ARG A 152 9.09 10.43 11.95
CA ARG A 152 9.41 11.80 11.51
C ARG A 152 9.73 11.88 10.03
N TYR A 153 10.45 10.89 9.48
CA TYR A 153 10.69 10.78 8.05
C TYR A 153 9.37 10.74 7.27
N VAL A 154 8.45 9.85 7.65
CA VAL A 154 7.13 9.73 7.01
C VAL A 154 6.33 11.02 7.11
N ALA A 155 6.33 11.68 8.27
CA ALA A 155 5.65 12.96 8.40
C ALA A 155 6.25 14.06 7.51
N GLY A 156 7.54 13.99 7.19
CA GLY A 156 8.21 14.91 6.26
C GLY A 156 7.79 14.70 4.81
N ILE A 157 7.68 13.45 4.36
CA ILE A 157 7.37 13.13 2.96
C ILE A 157 5.86 13.08 2.66
N MET A 158 5.03 12.81 3.66
CA MET A 158 3.55 12.74 3.49
C MET A 158 2.78 13.44 4.63
N PRO A 159 3.00 14.75 4.84
CA PRO A 159 2.43 15.46 5.98
C PRO A 159 0.89 15.47 5.99
N ASN A 160 0.27 15.39 4.82
CA ASN A 160 -1.19 15.40 4.68
C ASN A 160 -1.84 14.08 5.19
N LYS A 161 -1.08 13.00 5.36
CA LYS A 161 -1.54 11.69 5.80
C LYS A 161 -1.26 11.39 7.26
N VAL A 162 -0.53 12.26 7.93
CA VAL A 162 -0.20 12.14 9.36
C VAL A 162 -1.03 13.12 10.17
N ALA A 163 -1.73 12.62 11.18
CA ALA A 163 -2.53 13.41 12.11
C ALA A 163 -1.74 13.80 13.34
N SER A 164 -0.94 12.87 13.87
CA SER A 164 -0.08 13.10 15.04
C SER A 164 1.15 12.21 15.02
N LEU A 165 2.20 12.65 15.73
CA LEU A 165 3.41 11.91 16.00
C LEU A 165 3.61 11.77 17.51
N THR A 166 3.80 10.55 17.96
CA THR A 166 4.21 10.25 19.34
C THR A 166 5.50 9.46 19.31
N SER A 167 6.55 10.03 19.87
CA SER A 167 7.86 9.36 19.98
C SER A 167 8.11 8.92 21.40
N VAL A 168 8.31 7.62 21.58
CA VAL A 168 8.62 7.01 22.88
C VAL A 168 10.11 6.65 22.86
N SER A 169 10.90 7.29 23.71
CA SER A 169 12.36 7.08 23.82
C SER A 169 13.09 7.16 22.46
N GLY A 170 12.68 8.10 21.60
CA GLY A 170 13.21 8.21 20.23
C GLY A 170 14.60 8.82 20.18
N THR A 171 15.47 8.23 19.32
CA THR A 171 16.88 8.64 19.14
C THR A 171 17.02 9.82 18.16
N HIS A 172 16.38 10.96 18.46
CA HIS A 172 16.27 12.10 17.53
C HIS A 172 17.58 12.85 17.29
N LYS A 173 18.58 12.67 18.13
CA LYS A 173 19.93 13.27 18.01
C LYS A 173 20.99 12.24 17.64
N GLY A 174 20.56 11.04 17.23
CA GLY A 174 21.48 9.91 17.00
C GLY A 174 21.81 9.18 18.32
N SER A 175 22.80 8.27 18.19
CA SER A 175 23.45 7.58 19.32
C SER A 175 24.94 7.86 19.21
N PRO A 176 25.63 8.12 20.32
CA PRO A 176 27.09 8.27 20.33
C PRO A 176 27.76 6.99 19.89
#